data_094ddec7fb715dc4b90c72066839ee46
#
_entry.id   094ddec7fb715dc4b90c72066839ee46
#
_cell.length_a   1.000
_cell.length_b   1.000
_cell.length_c   1.000
_cell.angle_alpha   90.00
_cell.angle_beta   90.00
_cell.angle_gamma   90.00
#
_symmetry.space_group_name_H-M   'P 1'
#
loop_
_entity.id
_entity.type
_entity.pdbx_description
1 polymer ?
#
loop_
_entity_poly.entity_id
_entity_poly.type
_entity_poly.pdbx_seq_one_letter_code
_entity_poly.pdbx_strand_id
1 'polypeptide(L)'
;MAVRVDSWVWAVRLAKTRSQATTMCRGGHVRVNDQTAKAAQPVKIGDVVRVRIRGFDKIYRVTGLATRRGSATEAAKHFEDLTPPPLPGLSSQPR
;
A
#
# COMPACT_ATOMS: atom_id res chain seq x y z
N MET A 1 10.27 -1.66 -16.04
CA MET A 1 9.32 -2.77 -15.87
C MET A 1 8.28 -2.39 -14.85
N ALA A 2 7.05 -2.70 -15.11
CA ALA A 2 5.96 -2.34 -14.20
C ALA A 2 5.41 -3.58 -13.51
N VAL A 3 4.90 -3.39 -12.31
CA VAL A 3 4.29 -4.45 -11.52
C VAL A 3 2.85 -4.03 -11.26
N ARG A 4 1.92 -4.96 -11.35
CA ARG A 4 0.51 -4.66 -11.05
C ARG A 4 0.39 -4.22 -9.60
N VAL A 5 -0.50 -3.25 -9.35
CA VAL A 5 -0.66 -2.70 -8.00
C VAL A 5 -1.13 -3.77 -7.01
N ASP A 6 -2.01 -4.69 -7.43
CA ASP A 6 -2.47 -5.76 -6.54
C ASP A 6 -1.32 -6.70 -6.18
N SER A 7 -0.44 -7.02 -7.12
CA SER A 7 0.74 -7.82 -6.84
C SER A 7 1.70 -7.10 -5.90
N TRP A 8 1.89 -5.81 -6.12
CA TRP A 8 2.79 -5.03 -5.28
C TRP A 8 2.26 -4.91 -3.85
N VAL A 9 0.97 -4.64 -3.70
CA VAL A 9 0.32 -4.54 -2.38
C VAL A 9 0.49 -5.85 -1.60
N TRP A 10 0.32 -6.98 -2.29
CA TRP A 10 0.52 -8.28 -1.68
C TRP A 10 2.01 -8.51 -1.36
N ALA A 11 2.89 -8.19 -2.30
CA ALA A 11 4.33 -8.46 -2.14
C ALA A 11 4.93 -7.69 -0.98
N VAL A 12 4.48 -6.46 -0.74
CA VAL A 12 4.98 -5.66 0.39
C VAL A 12 4.17 -5.87 1.67
N ARG A 13 3.34 -6.92 1.70
CA ARG A 13 2.63 -7.39 2.89
C ARG A 13 1.54 -6.44 3.40
N LEU A 14 0.99 -5.61 2.52
CA LEU A 14 -0.15 -4.79 2.87
C LEU A 14 -1.46 -5.57 2.77
N ALA A 15 -1.44 -6.72 2.10
CA ALA A 15 -2.54 -7.66 2.04
C ALA A 15 -2.00 -9.05 2.34
N LYS A 16 -2.80 -9.90 2.95
CA LYS A 16 -2.36 -11.25 3.34
C LYS A 16 -2.29 -12.19 2.15
N THR A 17 -3.14 -11.99 1.15
CA THR A 17 -3.17 -12.82 -0.04
C THR A 17 -3.32 -11.94 -1.26
N ARG A 18 -2.98 -12.50 -2.44
CA ARG A 18 -3.20 -11.76 -3.69
C ARG A 18 -4.68 -11.51 -3.95
N SER A 19 -5.53 -12.47 -3.59
CA SER A 19 -6.97 -12.29 -3.72
C SER A 19 -7.47 -11.14 -2.88
N GLN A 20 -6.95 -11.01 -1.66
CA GLN A 20 -7.31 -9.89 -0.80
C GLN A 20 -6.86 -8.57 -1.43
N ALA A 21 -5.65 -8.52 -1.98
CA ALA A 21 -5.15 -7.32 -2.63
C ALA A 21 -6.03 -6.92 -3.81
N THR A 22 -6.44 -7.89 -4.61
CA THR A 22 -7.34 -7.64 -5.74
C THR A 22 -8.69 -7.10 -5.26
N THR A 23 -9.24 -7.71 -4.21
CA THR A 23 -10.51 -7.27 -3.62
C THR A 23 -10.40 -5.85 -3.09
N MET A 24 -9.30 -5.50 -2.45
CA MET A 24 -9.07 -4.15 -1.95
C MET A 24 -9.07 -3.14 -3.10
N CYS A 25 -8.42 -3.47 -4.20
CA CYS A 25 -8.41 -2.58 -5.37
C CYS A 25 -9.82 -2.42 -5.94
N ARG A 26 -10.55 -3.52 -6.08
CA ARG A 26 -11.92 -3.47 -6.62
C ARG A 26 -12.87 -2.71 -5.72
N GLY A 27 -12.64 -2.74 -4.43
CA GLY A 27 -13.47 -2.02 -3.47
C GLY A 27 -13.13 -0.54 -3.35
N GLY A 28 -12.16 -0.05 -4.13
CA GLY A 28 -11.76 1.35 -4.06
C GLY A 28 -10.89 1.70 -2.87
N HIS A 29 -10.31 0.69 -2.22
CA HIS A 29 -9.48 0.90 -1.03
C HIS A 29 -8.01 1.16 -1.37
N VAL A 30 -7.64 1.10 -2.63
CA VAL A 30 -6.26 1.36 -3.07
C VAL A 30 -6.28 2.48 -4.08
N ARG A 31 -5.43 3.48 -3.85
CA ARG A 31 -5.27 4.60 -4.78
C ARG A 31 -3.80 4.73 -5.15
N VAL A 32 -3.56 5.08 -6.40
CA VAL A 32 -2.22 5.37 -6.88
C VAL A 32 -2.21 6.83 -7.33
N ASN A 33 -1.35 7.63 -6.72
CA ASN A 33 -1.24 9.07 -7.02
C ASN A 33 -2.62 9.76 -6.92
N ASP A 34 -3.36 9.43 -5.84
CA ASP A 34 -4.68 9.99 -5.52
C ASP A 34 -5.80 9.60 -6.47
N GLN A 35 -5.60 8.62 -7.31
CA GLN A 35 -6.64 8.10 -8.19
C GLN A 35 -6.96 6.66 -7.81
N THR A 36 -8.24 6.31 -7.80
CA THR A 36 -8.64 4.95 -7.52
C THR A 36 -7.96 3.99 -8.48
N ALA A 37 -7.28 2.99 -7.94
CA ALA A 37 -6.51 2.07 -8.75
C ALA A 37 -7.34 0.86 -9.16
N LYS A 38 -7.15 0.41 -10.39
CA LYS A 38 -7.64 -0.89 -10.82
C LYS A 38 -6.61 -1.94 -10.42
N ALA A 39 -7.06 -3.17 -10.15
CA ALA A 39 -6.17 -4.23 -9.68
C ALA A 39 -4.97 -4.46 -10.61
N ALA A 40 -5.19 -4.38 -11.89
CA ALA A 40 -4.14 -4.62 -12.88
C ALA A 40 -3.33 -3.37 -13.22
N GLN A 41 -3.63 -2.24 -12.61
CA GLN A 41 -2.94 -1.00 -12.92
C GLN A 41 -1.47 -1.11 -12.52
N PRO A 42 -0.53 -0.73 -13.39
CA PRO A 42 0.89 -0.82 -13.05
C PRO A 42 1.30 0.27 -12.07
N VAL A 43 2.25 -0.07 -11.20
CA VAL A 43 2.92 0.90 -10.35
C VAL A 43 4.38 0.98 -10.78
N LYS A 44 5.01 2.10 -10.50
CA LYS A 44 6.43 2.29 -10.79
C LYS A 44 7.07 3.04 -9.64
N ILE A 45 8.39 3.00 -9.61
CA ILE A 45 9.14 3.67 -8.54
C ILE A 45 8.81 5.16 -8.57
N GLY A 46 8.52 5.71 -7.39
CA GLY A 46 8.10 7.09 -7.23
C GLY A 46 6.59 7.28 -7.11
N ASP A 47 5.80 6.27 -7.49
CA ASP A 47 4.35 6.36 -7.30
C ASP A 47 4.01 6.35 -5.81
N VAL A 48 2.93 7.04 -5.46
CA VAL A 48 2.43 7.06 -4.09
C VAL A 48 1.17 6.18 -4.04
N VAL A 49 1.21 5.15 -3.23
CA VAL A 49 0.10 4.22 -3.07
C VAL A 49 -0.56 4.46 -1.72
N ARG A 50 -1.87 4.74 -1.76
CA ARG A 50 -2.65 4.90 -0.54
C ARG A 50 -3.55 3.68 -0.39
N VAL A 51 -3.49 3.06 0.76
CA VAL A 51 -4.26 1.85 1.06
C VAL A 51 -5.11 2.12 2.29
N ARG A 52 -6.41 1.88 2.17
CA ARG A 52 -7.32 2.01 3.30
C ARG A 52 -7.43 0.66 4.00
N ILE A 53 -7.01 0.61 5.24
CA ILE A 53 -7.05 -0.59 6.05
C ILE A 53 -7.78 -0.27 7.35
N ARG A 54 -8.90 -0.95 7.57
CA ARG A 54 -9.70 -0.80 8.81
C ARG A 54 -10.06 0.65 9.10
N GLY A 55 -10.40 1.41 8.06
CA GLY A 55 -10.79 2.79 8.21
C GLY A 55 -9.64 3.78 8.30
N PHE A 56 -8.41 3.31 8.25
CA PHE A 56 -7.23 4.18 8.28
C PHE A 56 -6.53 4.17 6.94
N ASP A 57 -6.07 5.34 6.51
CA ASP A 57 -5.31 5.45 5.28
C ASP A 57 -3.83 5.29 5.59
N LYS A 58 -3.20 4.35 4.94
CA LYS A 58 -1.75 4.17 4.97
C LYS A 58 -1.20 4.65 3.65
N ILE A 59 -0.17 5.47 3.69
CA ILE A 59 0.40 6.09 2.50
C ILE A 59 1.84 5.61 2.35
N TYR A 60 2.16 5.09 1.17
CA TYR A 60 3.49 4.54 0.89
C TYR A 60 3.99 5.03 -0.45
N ARG A 61 5.28 5.40 -0.50
CA ARG A 61 5.92 5.67 -1.77
C ARG A 61 6.60 4.40 -2.25
N VAL A 62 6.42 4.07 -3.52
CA VAL A 62 7.05 2.90 -4.12
C VAL A 62 8.52 3.19 -4.32
N THR A 63 9.39 2.45 -3.66
CA THR A 63 10.84 2.58 -3.82
C THR A 63 11.44 1.33 -4.45
N GLY A 64 10.65 0.27 -4.60
CA GLY A 64 11.08 -0.95 -5.27
C GLY A 64 9.88 -1.68 -5.84
N LEU A 65 10.10 -2.36 -6.95
CA LEU A 65 9.05 -3.11 -7.63
C LEU A 65 9.14 -4.58 -7.21
N ALA A 66 8.57 -4.86 -6.02
CA ALA A 66 8.57 -6.21 -5.48
C ALA A 66 7.69 -7.13 -6.32
N THR A 67 8.24 -8.24 -6.76
CA THR A 67 7.49 -9.24 -7.54
C THR A 67 7.21 -10.50 -6.74
N ARG A 68 7.81 -10.63 -5.57
CA ARG A 68 7.64 -11.77 -4.68
C ARG A 68 7.31 -11.29 -3.29
N ARG A 69 6.57 -12.10 -2.56
CA ARG A 69 6.29 -11.79 -1.18
C ARG A 69 7.44 -12.31 -0.32
N GLY A 70 8.24 -11.40 0.20
CA GLY A 70 9.32 -11.73 1.09
C GLY A 70 8.93 -11.55 2.55
N SER A 71 9.93 -11.54 3.42
CA SER A 71 9.74 -11.25 4.84
C SER A 71 9.34 -9.79 5.02
N ALA A 72 8.91 -9.42 6.22
CA ALA A 72 8.58 -8.03 6.52
C ALA A 72 9.79 -7.12 6.32
N THR A 73 10.98 -7.59 6.63
CA THR A 73 12.22 -6.82 6.42
C THR A 73 12.45 -6.57 4.94
N GLU A 74 12.24 -7.59 4.11
CA GLU A 74 12.39 -7.44 2.67
C GLU A 74 11.34 -6.50 2.10
N ALA A 75 10.10 -6.61 2.56
CA ALA A 75 9.02 -5.74 2.11
C ALA A 75 9.34 -4.27 2.37
N ALA A 76 9.91 -3.97 3.51
CA ALA A 76 10.23 -2.60 3.89
C ALA A 76 11.24 -1.94 2.95
N LYS A 77 11.99 -2.71 2.17
CA LYS A 77 12.95 -2.17 1.21
C LYS A 77 12.28 -1.67 -0.06
N HIS A 78 11.00 -1.96 -0.25
CA HIS A 78 10.30 -1.62 -1.48
C HIS A 78 9.35 -0.45 -1.33
N PHE A 79 9.24 0.12 -0.13
CA PHE A 79 8.40 1.29 0.07
C PHE A 79 8.97 2.19 1.15
N GLU A 80 8.55 3.45 1.10
CA GLU A 80 8.80 4.43 2.15
C GLU A 80 7.44 4.76 2.76
N ASP A 81 7.32 4.62 4.07
CA ASP A 81 6.05 4.89 4.77
C ASP A 81 5.89 6.40 4.92
N LEU A 82 4.91 6.95 4.22
CA LEU A 82 4.58 8.37 4.27
C LEU A 82 3.35 8.64 5.12
N THR A 83 2.83 7.62 5.81
CA THR A 83 1.64 7.79 6.63
C THR A 83 1.93 8.84 7.70
N PRO A 84 1.11 9.91 7.78
CA PRO A 84 1.38 10.94 8.78
C PRO A 84 1.21 10.41 10.18
N PRO A 85 2.03 10.90 11.13
CA PRO A 85 1.85 10.49 12.51
C PRO A 85 0.53 11.02 13.04
N PRO A 86 -0.01 10.39 14.09
CA PRO A 86 -1.23 10.89 14.71
C PRO A 86 -1.01 12.30 15.24
N LEU A 87 -2.05 13.12 15.15
CA LEU A 87 -1.96 14.48 15.68
C LEU A 87 -1.89 14.46 17.20
N PRO A 88 -1.03 15.29 17.79
CA PRO A 88 -0.96 15.37 19.24
C PRO A 88 -2.32 15.76 19.81
N GLY A 89 -2.70 15.09 20.87
CA GLY A 89 -3.97 15.37 21.53
C GLY A 89 -5.17 14.72 20.91
N LEU A 90 -5.03 14.23 19.68
CA LEU A 90 -6.13 13.54 19.04
C LEU A 90 -5.93 12.06 19.14
N SER A 91 -4.77 11.64 18.79
CA SER A 91 -4.58 10.24 18.72
C SER A 91 -4.31 9.67 20.02
N SER A 92 -3.76 10.41 20.81
CA SER A 92 -3.35 9.80 21.98
C SER A 92 -4.40 9.69 22.97
N GLN A 93 -5.44 9.97 22.64
CA GLN A 93 -6.27 9.85 23.46
C GLN A 93 -6.60 8.75 23.80
N PRO A 94 -6.55 8.13 23.78
CA PRO A 94 -7.02 7.19 24.29
C PRO A 94 -6.43 7.04 25.36
N ARG A 95 -6.66 6.93 25.84
CA ARG A 95 -6.19 6.81 26.77
C ARG A 95 -6.97 6.30 27.48
#